data_b73bd72465f96ef3d63ab51d86454992
#
_entry.id   b73bd72465f96ef3d63ab51d86454992
#
_cell.length_a   1.000
_cell.length_b   1.000
_cell.length_c   1.000
_cell.angle_alpha   90.00
_cell.angle_beta   90.00
_cell.angle_gamma   90.00
#
_symmetry.space_group_name_H-M   'P 1'
#
loop_
_entity.id
_entity.type
_entity.pdbx_description
1 polymer ?
#
loop_
_entity_poly.entity_id
_entity_poly.type
_entity_poly.pdbx_seq_one_letter_code
_entity_poly.pdbx_strand_id
1 'polypeptide(L)'
;LAQVQSSIGSLESKKQELESYLADLNAQYEDLTNSISELSIQAAEKEGELNKVKKELKKAKKASADQYESMKLRIAYMYENAGTSALETLLSSESLAEFLNRAENAIQISTYDRNMLDKYVSLQENIQENEKRVETESAEIDNLMTERASKQQEVQSMAATTSEDIN
;
A
#
# COMPACT_ATOMS: atom_id res chain seq x y z
N LEU A 1 -48.19 52.44 -2.46
CA LEU A 1 -47.90 51.87 -1.15
C LEU A 1 -47.90 50.29 -1.21
N ALA A 2 -48.97 49.66 -1.72
CA ALA A 2 -49.06 48.18 -1.81
C ALA A 2 -47.99 47.56 -2.69
N GLN A 3 -47.63 48.20 -3.78
CA GLN A 3 -46.59 47.72 -4.71
C GLN A 3 -45.16 47.75 -4.09
N VAL A 4 -44.88 48.75 -3.27
CA VAL A 4 -43.61 48.87 -2.54
C VAL A 4 -43.54 47.84 -1.42
N GLN A 5 -44.59 47.55 -0.72
CA GLN A 5 -44.67 46.52 0.30
C GLN A 5 -44.48 45.10 -0.29
N SER A 6 -45.09 44.86 -1.47
CA SER A 6 -44.87 43.59 -2.19
C SER A 6 -43.42 43.41 -2.65
N SER A 7 -42.79 44.49 -3.12
CA SER A 7 -41.39 44.47 -3.51
C SER A 7 -40.44 44.26 -2.34
N ILE A 8 -40.73 44.86 -1.20
CA ILE A 8 -39.95 44.66 0.04
C ILE A 8 -40.04 43.20 0.51
N GLY A 9 -41.27 42.64 0.54
CA GLY A 9 -41.45 41.24 0.91
C GLY A 9 -40.73 40.25 -0.03
N SER A 10 -40.72 40.53 -1.33
CA SER A 10 -39.98 39.74 -2.31
C SER A 10 -38.46 39.81 -2.12
N LEU A 11 -37.95 41.02 -1.81
CA LEU A 11 -36.52 41.21 -1.54
C LEU A 11 -36.10 40.54 -0.22
N GLU A 12 -36.94 40.59 0.77
CA GLU A 12 -36.69 39.95 2.06
C GLU A 12 -36.65 38.42 1.94
N SER A 13 -37.56 37.84 1.14
CA SER A 13 -37.55 36.40 0.81
C SER A 13 -36.29 35.99 0.05
N LYS A 14 -35.89 36.75 -0.97
CA LYS A 14 -34.67 36.51 -1.71
C LYS A 14 -33.40 36.60 -0.85
N LYS A 15 -33.38 37.54 0.08
CA LYS A 15 -32.31 37.71 1.04
C LYS A 15 -32.18 36.46 1.92
N GLN A 16 -33.27 35.93 2.45
CA GLN A 16 -33.27 34.71 3.27
C GLN A 16 -32.84 33.49 2.47
N GLU A 17 -33.30 33.37 1.22
CA GLU A 17 -32.86 32.28 0.34
C GLU A 17 -31.34 32.32 0.08
N LEU A 18 -30.80 33.52 -0.16
CA LEU A 18 -29.37 33.73 -0.38
C LEU A 18 -28.56 33.44 0.88
N GLU A 19 -29.03 33.91 2.04
CA GLU A 19 -28.37 33.62 3.33
C GLU A 19 -28.33 32.12 3.63
N SER A 20 -29.42 31.39 3.36
CA SER A 20 -29.48 29.93 3.51
C SER A 20 -28.54 29.24 2.54
N TYR A 21 -28.51 29.64 1.29
CA TYR A 21 -27.61 29.12 0.28
C TYR A 21 -26.12 29.31 0.65
N LEU A 22 -25.78 30.52 1.13
CA LEU A 22 -24.43 30.82 1.60
C LEU A 22 -24.03 29.98 2.82
N ALA A 23 -24.95 29.75 3.74
CA ALA A 23 -24.69 28.90 4.90
C ALA A 23 -24.44 27.46 4.50
N ASP A 24 -25.24 26.91 3.58
CA ASP A 24 -25.03 25.54 3.05
C ASP A 24 -23.70 25.42 2.29
N LEU A 25 -23.36 26.41 1.49
CA LEU A 25 -22.12 26.46 0.74
C LEU A 25 -20.90 26.50 1.66
N ASN A 26 -20.95 27.30 2.71
CA ASN A 26 -19.88 27.36 3.72
C ASN A 26 -19.73 26.04 4.46
N ALA A 27 -20.83 25.38 4.82
CA ALA A 27 -20.80 24.06 5.45
C ALA A 27 -20.16 23.01 4.54
N GLN A 28 -20.52 22.98 3.26
CA GLN A 28 -19.92 22.07 2.26
C GLN A 28 -18.44 22.36 2.05
N TYR A 29 -18.04 23.61 1.99
CA TYR A 29 -16.65 24.02 1.87
C TYR A 29 -15.82 23.57 3.07
N GLU A 30 -16.36 23.75 4.27
CA GLU A 30 -15.70 23.30 5.51
C GLU A 30 -15.54 21.78 5.56
N ASP A 31 -16.58 21.02 5.21
CA ASP A 31 -16.55 19.56 5.13
C ASP A 31 -15.52 19.05 4.11
N LEU A 32 -15.48 19.65 2.93
CA LEU A 32 -14.51 19.31 1.89
C LEU A 32 -13.08 19.62 2.32
N THR A 33 -12.86 20.77 2.95
CA THR A 33 -11.53 21.15 3.46
C THR A 33 -11.05 20.19 4.55
N ASN A 34 -11.92 19.82 5.46
CA ASN A 34 -11.63 18.83 6.50
C ASN A 34 -11.34 17.45 5.91
N SER A 35 -12.13 17.02 4.92
CA SER A 35 -11.90 15.75 4.22
C SER A 35 -10.56 15.70 3.49
N ILE A 36 -10.18 16.79 2.82
CA ILE A 36 -8.88 16.91 2.13
C ILE A 36 -7.74 16.82 3.14
N SER A 37 -7.86 17.51 4.27
CA SER A 37 -6.85 17.45 5.35
C SER A 37 -6.71 16.05 5.92
N GLU A 38 -7.82 15.37 6.20
CA GLU A 38 -7.84 14.00 6.71
C GLU A 38 -7.24 13.01 5.73
N LEU A 39 -7.59 13.08 4.45
CA LEU A 39 -7.02 12.26 3.40
C LEU A 39 -5.50 12.46 3.24
N SER A 40 -5.04 13.70 3.39
CA SER A 40 -3.61 14.03 3.36
C SER A 40 -2.86 13.39 4.52
N ILE A 41 -3.42 13.40 5.71
CA ILE A 41 -2.84 12.77 6.91
C ILE A 41 -2.81 11.25 6.75
N GLN A 42 -3.92 10.65 6.32
CA GLN A 42 -4.00 9.20 6.08
C GLN A 42 -3.01 8.74 5.03
N ALA A 43 -2.87 9.48 3.93
CA ALA A 43 -1.90 9.17 2.88
C ALA A 43 -0.46 9.24 3.40
N ALA A 44 -0.12 10.24 4.20
CA ALA A 44 1.20 10.39 4.79
C ALA A 44 1.53 9.27 5.81
N GLU A 45 0.58 8.88 6.64
CA GLU A 45 0.72 7.76 7.58
C GLU A 45 0.93 6.44 6.85
N LYS A 46 0.12 6.15 5.83
CA LYS A 46 0.25 4.94 5.01
C LYS A 46 1.56 4.91 4.24
N GLU A 47 2.03 6.03 3.74
CA GLU A 47 3.33 6.13 3.08
C GLU A 47 4.49 5.82 4.05
N GLY A 48 4.39 6.29 5.29
CA GLY A 48 5.32 5.96 6.36
C GLY A 48 5.35 4.45 6.67
N GLU A 49 4.20 3.81 6.78
CA GLU A 49 4.07 2.37 6.97
C GLU A 49 4.63 1.59 5.78
N LEU A 50 4.31 2.01 4.57
CA LEU A 50 4.82 1.40 3.34
C LEU A 50 6.34 1.44 3.28
N ASN A 51 6.96 2.55 3.64
CA ASN A 51 8.42 2.68 3.67
C ASN A 51 9.06 1.74 4.70
N LYS A 52 8.43 1.52 5.84
CA LYS A 52 8.88 0.52 6.83
C LYS A 52 8.83 -0.89 6.27
N VAL A 53 7.70 -1.27 5.66
CA VAL A 53 7.52 -2.59 5.05
C VAL A 53 8.53 -2.83 3.93
N LYS A 54 8.79 -1.83 3.10
CA LYS A 54 9.82 -1.92 2.03
C LYS A 54 11.22 -2.14 2.60
N LYS A 55 11.57 -1.49 3.70
CA LYS A 55 12.87 -1.70 4.36
C LYS A 55 12.99 -3.10 4.94
N GLU A 56 11.95 -3.57 5.61
CA GLU A 56 11.90 -4.93 6.17
C GLU A 56 11.97 -5.99 5.07
N LEU A 57 11.25 -5.77 3.97
CA LEU A 57 11.29 -6.64 2.80
C LEU A 57 12.70 -6.72 2.19
N LYS A 58 13.37 -5.60 2.06
CA LYS A 58 14.76 -5.56 1.55
C LYS A 58 15.72 -6.32 2.45
N LYS A 59 15.60 -6.17 3.77
CA LYS A 59 16.40 -6.93 4.75
C LYS A 59 16.11 -8.43 4.69
N ALA A 60 14.82 -8.80 4.61
CA ALA A 60 14.40 -10.19 4.53
C ALA A 60 14.90 -10.86 3.25
N LYS A 61 14.84 -10.19 2.11
CA LYS A 61 15.38 -10.68 0.83
C LYS A 61 16.89 -10.90 0.89
N LYS A 62 17.62 -9.99 1.50
CA LYS A 62 19.07 -10.15 1.69
C LYS A 62 19.39 -11.31 2.61
N ALA A 63 18.72 -11.40 3.76
CA ALA A 63 18.89 -12.50 4.70
C ALA A 63 18.57 -13.85 4.05
N SER A 64 17.52 -13.89 3.24
CA SER A 64 17.13 -15.08 2.48
C SER A 64 18.21 -15.51 1.49
N ALA A 65 18.76 -14.58 0.71
CA ALA A 65 19.84 -14.88 -0.23
C ALA A 65 21.09 -15.38 0.47
N ASP A 66 21.50 -14.74 1.56
CA ASP A 66 22.67 -15.15 2.36
C ASP A 66 22.46 -16.53 2.98
N GLN A 67 21.27 -16.81 3.49
CA GLN A 67 20.92 -18.12 4.07
C GLN A 67 20.89 -19.22 3.01
N TYR A 68 20.37 -18.93 1.82
CA TYR A 68 20.37 -19.86 0.69
C TYR A 68 21.80 -20.29 0.31
N GLU A 69 22.70 -19.33 0.16
CA GLU A 69 24.12 -19.62 -0.15
C GLU A 69 24.80 -20.40 0.96
N SER A 70 24.57 -20.04 2.23
CA SER A 70 25.12 -20.77 3.38
C SER A 70 24.62 -22.21 3.46
N MET A 71 23.34 -22.44 3.21
CA MET A 71 22.73 -23.77 3.21
C MET A 71 23.25 -24.61 2.06
N LYS A 72 23.39 -24.02 0.88
CA LYS A 72 23.91 -24.67 -0.31
C LYS A 72 25.35 -25.17 -0.09
N LEU A 73 26.20 -24.31 0.46
CA LEU A 73 27.56 -24.65 0.81
C LEU A 73 27.64 -25.74 1.90
N ARG A 74 26.80 -25.61 2.93
CA ARG A 74 26.74 -26.60 4.02
C ARG A 74 26.32 -27.98 3.52
N ILE A 75 25.29 -28.06 2.71
CA ILE A 75 24.79 -29.31 2.13
C ILE A 75 25.87 -29.91 1.20
N ALA A 76 26.49 -29.10 0.36
CA ALA A 76 27.61 -29.52 -0.48
C ALA A 76 28.75 -30.12 0.35
N TYR A 77 29.15 -29.47 1.43
CA TYR A 77 30.22 -29.92 2.32
C TYR A 77 29.86 -31.24 3.04
N MET A 78 28.63 -31.36 3.58
CA MET A 78 28.21 -32.57 4.31
C MET A 78 28.01 -33.77 3.44
N TYR A 79 27.69 -33.59 2.18
CA TYR A 79 27.39 -34.67 1.22
C TYR A 79 28.41 -34.80 0.10
N GLU A 80 29.58 -34.22 0.29
CA GLU A 80 30.72 -34.30 -0.67
C GLU A 80 31.10 -35.77 -1.03
N ASN A 81 30.86 -36.71 -0.13
CA ASN A 81 31.13 -38.14 -0.32
C ASN A 81 29.94 -38.93 -0.88
N ALA A 82 28.77 -38.31 -1.08
CA ALA A 82 27.53 -39.01 -1.50
C ALA A 82 27.42 -39.25 -3.01
N GLY A 83 28.41 -38.83 -3.79
CA GLY A 83 28.47 -39.00 -5.24
C GLY A 83 28.39 -37.66 -5.99
N THR A 84 29.25 -37.53 -7.00
CA THR A 84 29.44 -36.30 -7.77
C THR A 84 28.18 -35.84 -8.51
N SER A 85 27.38 -36.80 -9.01
CA SER A 85 26.17 -36.46 -9.78
C SER A 85 25.02 -35.90 -8.94
N ALA A 86 24.87 -36.36 -7.68
CA ALA A 86 23.86 -35.83 -6.76
C ALA A 86 24.21 -34.42 -6.33
N LEU A 87 25.49 -34.13 -6.09
CA LEU A 87 26.00 -32.82 -5.72
C LEU A 87 25.86 -31.81 -6.86
N GLU A 88 26.24 -32.17 -8.06
CA GLU A 88 26.09 -31.35 -9.26
C GLU A 88 24.63 -31.02 -9.54
N THR A 89 23.72 -31.98 -9.35
CA THR A 89 22.29 -31.80 -9.49
C THR A 89 21.74 -30.78 -8.48
N LEU A 90 22.18 -30.84 -7.21
CA LEU A 90 21.81 -29.89 -6.18
C LEU A 90 22.33 -28.46 -6.44
N LEU A 91 23.61 -28.38 -6.80
CA LEU A 91 24.26 -27.08 -7.06
C LEU A 91 23.77 -26.39 -8.33
N SER A 92 23.21 -27.14 -9.29
CA SER A 92 22.64 -26.60 -10.52
C SER A 92 21.19 -26.10 -10.37
N SER A 93 20.60 -26.17 -9.17
CA SER A 93 19.25 -25.68 -8.93
C SER A 93 19.16 -24.18 -9.13
N GLU A 94 18.18 -23.73 -9.90
CA GLU A 94 17.96 -22.30 -10.20
C GLU A 94 16.99 -21.65 -9.23
N SER A 95 16.16 -22.46 -8.54
CA SER A 95 15.18 -21.98 -7.56
C SER A 95 15.23 -22.77 -6.27
N LEU A 96 14.75 -22.17 -5.18
CA LEU A 96 14.65 -22.83 -3.89
C LEU A 96 13.73 -24.05 -3.93
N ALA A 97 12.58 -23.95 -4.59
CA ALA A 97 11.63 -25.07 -4.71
C ALA A 97 12.26 -26.26 -5.41
N GLU A 98 13.01 -26.00 -6.46
CA GLU A 98 13.77 -27.02 -7.19
C GLU A 98 14.89 -27.63 -6.33
N PHE A 99 15.61 -26.80 -5.60
CA PHE A 99 16.66 -27.23 -4.65
C PHE A 99 16.09 -28.15 -3.57
N LEU A 100 14.98 -27.76 -2.94
CA LEU A 100 14.31 -28.56 -1.91
C LEU A 100 13.81 -29.90 -2.44
N ASN A 101 13.20 -29.93 -3.61
CA ASN A 101 12.73 -31.16 -4.23
C ASN A 101 13.89 -32.11 -4.54
N ARG A 102 14.99 -31.59 -5.06
CA ARG A 102 16.19 -32.38 -5.35
C ARG A 102 16.85 -32.86 -4.09
N ALA A 103 16.93 -32.05 -3.04
CA ALA A 103 17.50 -32.41 -1.76
C ALA A 103 16.69 -33.50 -1.04
N GLU A 104 15.37 -33.44 -1.05
CA GLU A 104 14.50 -34.48 -0.47
C GLU A 104 14.63 -35.83 -1.19
N ASN A 105 14.76 -35.80 -2.52
CA ASN A 105 14.81 -37.04 -3.32
C ASN A 105 16.20 -37.68 -3.43
N ALA A 106 17.27 -36.90 -3.28
CA ALA A 106 18.64 -37.35 -3.53
C ALA A 106 19.42 -37.71 -2.27
N ILE A 107 19.06 -37.17 -1.09
CA ILE A 107 19.91 -37.22 0.11
C ILE A 107 19.06 -37.33 1.37
N GLN A 108 19.51 -38.21 2.32
CA GLN A 108 18.98 -38.19 3.68
C GLN A 108 19.46 -36.92 4.41
N ILE A 109 18.58 -35.94 4.51
CA ILE A 109 18.86 -34.66 5.17
C ILE A 109 18.80 -34.88 6.69
N SER A 110 19.75 -34.33 7.46
CA SER A 110 19.72 -34.35 8.91
C SER A 110 18.53 -33.51 9.43
N THR A 111 18.07 -33.82 10.63
CA THR A 111 16.98 -33.04 11.29
C THR A 111 17.32 -31.55 11.40
N TYR A 112 18.58 -31.24 11.65
CA TYR A 112 19.07 -29.86 11.72
C TYR A 112 18.92 -29.13 10.37
N ASP A 113 19.36 -29.76 9.29
CA ASP A 113 19.31 -29.19 7.95
C ASP A 113 17.84 -29.06 7.48
N ARG A 114 16.99 -30.01 7.81
CA ARG A 114 15.55 -29.93 7.54
C ARG A 114 14.91 -28.74 8.26
N ASN A 115 15.24 -28.52 9.53
CA ASN A 115 14.74 -27.38 10.28
C ASN A 115 15.22 -26.04 9.69
N MET A 116 16.45 -25.97 9.20
CA MET A 116 16.95 -24.79 8.50
C MET A 116 16.19 -24.53 7.19
N LEU A 117 15.91 -25.59 6.42
CA LEU A 117 15.13 -25.50 5.19
C LEU A 117 13.69 -25.03 5.47
N ASP A 118 13.06 -25.56 6.50
CA ASP A 118 11.70 -25.15 6.93
C ASP A 118 11.65 -23.67 7.33
N LYS A 119 12.65 -23.20 8.05
CA LYS A 119 12.79 -21.78 8.39
C LYS A 119 12.97 -20.91 7.13
N TYR A 120 13.71 -21.39 6.16
CA TYR A 120 13.91 -20.69 4.91
C TYR A 120 12.59 -20.61 4.11
N VAL A 121 11.82 -21.69 4.04
CA VAL A 121 10.50 -21.70 3.40
C VAL A 121 9.57 -20.71 4.08
N SER A 122 9.52 -20.69 5.40
CA SER A 122 8.73 -19.73 6.17
C SER A 122 9.14 -18.28 5.89
N LEU A 123 10.43 -18.02 5.73
CA LEU A 123 10.96 -16.71 5.37
C LEU A 123 10.53 -16.31 3.96
N GLN A 124 10.53 -17.23 2.99
CA GLN A 124 10.06 -16.98 1.64
C GLN A 124 8.55 -16.67 1.59
N GLU A 125 7.75 -17.39 2.35
CA GLU A 125 6.31 -17.10 2.49
C GLU A 125 6.07 -15.71 3.07
N ASN A 126 6.81 -15.34 4.11
CA ASN A 126 6.75 -14.01 4.72
C ASN A 126 7.16 -12.91 3.72
N ILE A 127 8.19 -13.13 2.92
CA ILE A 127 8.60 -12.21 1.85
C ILE A 127 7.47 -12.03 0.84
N GLN A 128 6.82 -13.10 0.39
CA GLN A 128 5.70 -13.03 -0.55
C GLN A 128 4.50 -12.28 0.03
N GLU A 129 4.16 -12.52 1.29
CA GLU A 129 3.10 -11.77 1.98
C GLU A 129 3.42 -10.27 2.07
N ASN A 130 4.65 -9.93 2.41
CA ASN A 130 5.10 -8.55 2.47
C ASN A 130 5.10 -7.87 1.09
N GLU A 131 5.46 -8.58 0.02
CA GLU A 131 5.36 -8.08 -1.34
C GLU A 131 3.92 -7.75 -1.73
N LYS A 132 2.98 -8.64 -1.42
CA LYS A 132 1.55 -8.39 -1.63
C LYS A 132 1.05 -7.22 -0.80
N ARG A 133 1.50 -7.11 0.43
CA ARG A 133 1.16 -6.00 1.31
C ARG A 133 1.66 -4.67 0.75
N VAL A 134 2.87 -4.61 0.21
CA VAL A 134 3.41 -3.43 -0.48
C VAL A 134 2.54 -3.03 -1.67
N GLU A 135 2.13 -3.97 -2.51
CA GLU A 135 1.22 -3.71 -3.63
C GLU A 135 -0.13 -3.15 -3.17
N THR A 136 -0.74 -3.78 -2.17
CA THR A 136 -2.04 -3.38 -1.63
C THR A 136 -1.98 -1.99 -1.01
N GLU A 137 -0.99 -1.71 -0.17
CA GLU A 137 -0.81 -0.42 0.49
C GLU A 137 -0.48 0.68 -0.52
N SER A 138 0.30 0.40 -1.56
CA SER A 138 0.56 1.34 -2.65
C SER A 138 -0.71 1.70 -3.42
N ALA A 139 -1.56 0.72 -3.73
CA ALA A 139 -2.84 0.95 -4.38
C ALA A 139 -3.80 1.76 -3.50
N GLU A 140 -3.84 1.52 -2.20
CA GLU A 140 -4.63 2.29 -1.24
C GLU A 140 -4.18 3.76 -1.17
N ILE A 141 -2.88 4.02 -1.18
CA ILE A 141 -2.33 5.38 -1.22
C ILE A 141 -2.72 6.09 -2.51
N ASP A 142 -2.61 5.42 -3.66
CA ASP A 142 -3.02 5.98 -4.94
C ASP A 142 -4.52 6.33 -4.96
N ASN A 143 -5.36 5.48 -4.39
CA ASN A 143 -6.79 5.75 -4.25
C ASN A 143 -7.08 6.96 -3.34
N LEU A 144 -6.39 7.07 -2.21
CA LEU A 144 -6.51 8.23 -1.30
C LEU A 144 -6.08 9.53 -1.98
N MET A 145 -5.00 9.50 -2.74
CA MET A 145 -4.53 10.67 -3.51
C MET A 145 -5.51 11.06 -4.61
N THR A 146 -6.09 10.10 -5.31
CA THR A 146 -7.11 10.33 -6.33
C THR A 146 -8.37 10.94 -5.72
N GLU A 147 -8.83 10.43 -4.60
CA GLU A 147 -9.97 10.95 -3.87
C GLU A 147 -9.72 12.38 -3.38
N ARG A 148 -8.54 12.64 -2.85
CA ARG A 148 -8.12 13.99 -2.46
C ARG A 148 -8.12 14.96 -3.63
N ALA A 149 -7.58 14.57 -4.77
CA ALA A 149 -7.56 15.40 -5.98
C ALA A 149 -8.98 15.70 -6.49
N SER A 150 -9.88 14.72 -6.44
CA SER A 150 -11.29 14.88 -6.79
C SER A 150 -11.99 15.91 -5.87
N LYS A 151 -11.76 15.83 -4.56
CA LYS A 151 -12.32 16.79 -3.60
C LYS A 151 -11.74 18.18 -3.75
N GLN A 152 -10.47 18.31 -4.08
CA GLN A 152 -9.86 19.60 -4.41
C GLN A 152 -10.49 20.23 -5.66
N GLN A 153 -10.82 19.43 -6.66
CA GLN A 153 -11.54 19.88 -7.85
C GLN A 153 -12.95 20.35 -7.53
N GLU A 154 -13.67 19.67 -6.65
CA GLU A 154 -14.99 20.10 -6.17
C GLU A 154 -14.92 21.46 -5.48
N VAL A 155 -13.93 21.70 -4.62
CA VAL A 155 -13.71 22.99 -3.96
C VAL A 155 -13.48 24.10 -4.97
N GLN A 156 -12.66 23.86 -5.98
CA GLN A 156 -12.39 24.83 -7.05
C GLN A 156 -13.65 25.15 -7.87
N SER A 157 -14.45 24.14 -8.19
CA SER A 157 -15.72 24.31 -8.90
C SER A 157 -16.73 25.12 -8.08
N MET A 158 -16.83 24.87 -6.79
CA MET A 158 -17.68 25.64 -5.86
C MET A 158 -17.26 27.10 -5.78
N ALA A 159 -15.96 27.38 -5.70
CA ALA A 159 -15.43 28.73 -5.68
C ALA A 159 -15.73 29.49 -6.97
N ALA A 160 -15.63 28.83 -8.13
CA ALA A 160 -15.95 29.42 -9.43
C ALA A 160 -17.45 29.73 -9.55
N THR A 161 -18.33 28.82 -9.19
CA THR A 161 -19.80 29.01 -9.21
C THR A 161 -20.23 30.14 -8.29
N THR A 162 -19.67 30.18 -7.09
CA THR A 162 -19.98 31.27 -6.14
C THR A 162 -19.58 32.63 -6.68
N SER A 163 -18.46 32.73 -7.39
CA SER A 163 -18.01 33.98 -8.02
C SER A 163 -18.92 34.42 -9.17
N GLU A 164 -19.50 33.48 -9.92
CA GLU A 164 -20.48 33.80 -10.98
C GLU A 164 -21.82 34.23 -10.43
N ASP A 165 -22.28 33.65 -9.35
CA ASP A 165 -23.57 33.99 -8.73
C ASP A 165 -23.58 35.35 -8.01
N ILE A 166 -22.41 35.89 -7.67
CA ILE A 166 -22.26 37.20 -7.01
C ILE A 166 -22.18 38.36 -8.04
N ASN A 167 -21.83 38.13 -9.30
CA ASN A 167 -21.73 39.13 -10.35
C ASN A 167 -23.04 39.26 -11.13
#